data_244af02b9e6d58f56466b7920f6bd9ee
#
_entry.id   244af02b9e6d58f56466b7920f6bd9ee
#
_cell.length_a   1.000
_cell.length_b   1.000
_cell.length_c   1.000
_cell.angle_alpha   90.00
_cell.angle_beta   90.00
_cell.angle_gamma   90.00
#
_symmetry.space_group_name_H-M   'P 1'
#
loop_
_entity.id
_entity.type
_entity.pdbx_description
1 polymer ?
#
loop_
_entity_poly.entity_id
_entity_poly.type
_entity_poly.pdbx_seq_one_letter_code
_entity_poly.pdbx_strand_id
1 'polypeptide(L)'
;GGGTPTIMIDELCETIDMARENFSIKEVSSETNPNHLIPSFLEKLKGRVDRLSVGVQSFDDGLLKQMDRYEKYGCGQEIMERIQEASPYFVSMNADMIFNFPAQTEDILINDIERVIESGCTQTTFYPLMASPSVERSLARTVGKVDYAREQKFYEIISELLTGDPLHLFEHGSAWTFNKRNTSA
;
A
#
# COMPACT_ATOMS: atom_id res chain seq x y z
N GLY A 1 13.55 -1.13 -6.37
CA GLY A 1 12.72 -2.11 -6.40
C GLY A 1 11.91 -2.52 -7.59
N GLY A 2 10.65 -2.60 -7.56
CA GLY A 2 9.77 -2.94 -8.70
C GLY A 2 9.46 -4.43 -8.84
N GLY A 3 9.55 -5.19 -7.78
CA GLY A 3 9.19 -6.60 -7.78
C GLY A 3 8.40 -7.00 -6.54
N THR A 4 7.95 -8.26 -6.54
CA THR A 4 7.32 -8.87 -5.38
C THR A 4 8.24 -10.00 -4.89
N PRO A 5 9.24 -9.70 -4.04
CA PRO A 5 10.26 -10.68 -3.63
C PRO A 5 9.67 -11.88 -2.88
N THR A 6 8.52 -11.72 -2.25
CA THR A 6 7.80 -12.80 -1.56
C THR A 6 7.27 -13.90 -2.49
N ILE A 7 7.35 -13.75 -3.81
CA ILE A 7 7.09 -14.87 -4.75
C ILE A 7 8.10 -16.00 -4.53
N MET A 8 9.35 -15.66 -4.20
CA MET A 8 10.41 -16.61 -3.88
C MET A 8 10.73 -16.51 -2.38
N ILE A 9 9.77 -16.91 -1.55
CA ILE A 9 9.81 -16.66 -0.10
C ILE A 9 10.99 -17.35 0.58
N ASP A 10 11.35 -18.56 0.17
CA ASP A 10 12.44 -19.30 0.80
C ASP A 10 13.79 -18.67 0.46
N GLU A 11 14.03 -18.34 -0.79
CA GLU A 11 15.23 -17.66 -1.25
C GLU A 11 15.35 -16.25 -0.66
N LEU A 12 14.22 -15.56 -0.49
CA LEU A 12 14.20 -14.26 0.21
C LEU A 12 14.66 -14.42 1.66
N CYS A 13 14.13 -15.39 2.39
CA CYS A 13 14.50 -15.65 3.77
C CYS A 13 15.98 -16.04 3.90
N GLU A 14 16.47 -16.93 3.04
CA GLU A 14 17.90 -17.32 3.00
C GLU A 14 18.80 -16.11 2.73
N THR A 15 18.41 -15.25 1.79
CA THR A 15 19.16 -14.03 1.46
C THR A 15 19.22 -13.06 2.65
N ILE A 16 18.10 -12.86 3.35
CA ILE A 16 18.05 -12.01 4.54
C ILE A 16 18.92 -12.59 5.66
N ASP A 17 18.82 -13.89 5.92
CA ASP A 17 19.60 -14.56 6.96
C ASP A 17 21.09 -14.44 6.66
N MET A 18 21.51 -14.73 5.43
CA MET A 18 22.90 -14.57 4.98
C MET A 18 23.41 -13.13 5.10
N ALA A 19 22.56 -12.15 4.74
CA ALA A 19 22.93 -10.75 4.87
C ALA A 19 23.12 -10.34 6.34
N ARG A 20 22.26 -10.80 7.24
CA ARG A 20 22.34 -10.52 8.69
C ARG A 20 23.57 -11.19 9.33
N GLU A 21 23.97 -12.37 8.87
CA GLU A 21 25.18 -13.06 9.32
C GLU A 21 26.47 -12.32 8.94
N ASN A 22 26.49 -11.68 7.78
CA ASN A 22 27.70 -11.08 7.22
C ASN A 22 27.79 -9.54 7.36
N PHE A 23 26.66 -8.89 7.69
CA PHE A 23 26.58 -7.43 7.76
C PHE A 23 25.77 -6.99 8.98
N SER A 24 26.07 -5.80 9.49
CA SER A 24 25.32 -5.16 10.57
C SER A 24 24.02 -4.54 10.04
N ILE A 25 23.08 -5.37 9.63
CA ILE A 25 21.77 -4.94 9.13
C ILE A 25 20.93 -4.40 10.28
N LYS A 26 20.48 -3.15 10.15
CA LYS A 26 19.62 -2.50 11.16
C LYS A 26 18.14 -2.71 10.89
N GLU A 27 17.75 -2.69 9.62
CA GLU A 27 16.38 -2.80 9.18
C GLU A 27 16.29 -3.55 7.85
N VAL A 28 15.29 -4.37 7.70
CA VAL A 28 14.93 -5.04 6.45
C VAL A 28 13.54 -4.60 6.03
N SER A 29 13.44 -3.95 4.89
CA SER A 29 12.17 -3.61 4.24
C SER A 29 11.94 -4.52 3.04
N SER A 30 10.71 -5.00 2.87
CA SER A 30 10.30 -5.82 1.74
C SER A 30 8.95 -5.40 1.20
N GLU A 31 8.69 -5.74 -0.06
CA GLU A 31 7.41 -5.52 -0.73
C GLU A 31 6.68 -6.85 -0.93
N THR A 32 5.35 -6.80 -0.92
CA THR A 32 4.49 -7.96 -1.12
C THR A 32 3.20 -7.57 -1.85
N ASN A 33 2.36 -8.58 -2.11
CA ASN A 33 1.00 -8.40 -2.59
C ASN A 33 0.00 -9.03 -1.60
N PRO A 34 -1.31 -8.74 -1.72
CA PRO A 34 -2.31 -9.24 -0.77
C PRO A 34 -2.39 -10.76 -0.66
N ASN A 35 -2.07 -11.51 -1.72
CA ASN A 35 -2.13 -12.99 -1.71
C ASN A 35 -1.04 -13.63 -0.83
N HIS A 36 0.05 -12.90 -0.58
CA HIS A 36 1.14 -13.38 0.26
C HIS A 36 0.98 -13.01 1.74
N LEU A 37 -0.08 -12.29 2.10
CA LEU A 37 -0.45 -12.05 3.50
C LEU A 37 -1.20 -13.25 4.09
N ILE A 38 -0.54 -14.40 4.10
CA ILE A 38 -1.06 -15.68 4.59
C ILE A 38 -0.16 -16.23 5.70
N PRO A 39 -0.68 -17.00 6.66
CA PRO A 39 0.08 -17.44 7.82
C PRO A 39 1.42 -18.08 7.50
N SER A 40 1.48 -18.93 6.46
CA SER A 40 2.73 -19.61 6.07
C SER A 40 3.84 -18.63 5.64
N PHE A 41 3.49 -17.52 4.98
CA PHE A 41 4.45 -16.49 4.57
C PHE A 41 4.77 -15.55 5.74
N LEU A 42 3.75 -15.14 6.49
CA LEU A 42 3.90 -14.23 7.63
C LEU A 42 4.84 -14.82 8.69
N GLU A 43 4.71 -16.11 9.00
CA GLU A 43 5.61 -16.78 9.96
C GLU A 43 7.06 -16.85 9.46
N LYS A 44 7.28 -17.01 8.16
CA LYS A 44 8.63 -16.98 7.58
C LYS A 44 9.26 -15.59 7.60
N LEU A 45 8.45 -14.53 7.40
CA LEU A 45 8.92 -13.15 7.38
C LEU A 45 9.10 -12.57 8.78
N LYS A 46 8.39 -13.10 9.78
CA LYS A 46 8.44 -12.65 11.17
C LYS A 46 9.86 -12.67 11.72
N GLY A 47 10.30 -11.54 12.25
CA GLY A 47 11.66 -11.36 12.78
C GLY A 47 12.76 -11.24 11.73
N ARG A 48 12.45 -11.46 10.43
CA ARG A 48 13.35 -11.21 9.31
C ARG A 48 13.11 -9.87 8.64
N VAL A 49 11.84 -9.54 8.43
CA VAL A 49 11.40 -8.29 7.82
C VAL A 49 10.83 -7.39 8.91
N ASP A 50 11.34 -6.18 9.01
CA ASP A 50 10.91 -5.17 9.97
C ASP A 50 9.77 -4.33 9.41
N ARG A 51 9.88 -3.92 8.14
CA ARG A 51 8.88 -3.16 7.41
C ARG A 51 8.39 -3.93 6.18
N LEU A 52 7.08 -4.20 6.13
CA LEU A 52 6.44 -4.81 4.97
C LEU A 52 5.53 -3.80 4.26
N SER A 53 5.74 -3.64 2.95
CA SER A 53 4.87 -2.83 2.08
C SER A 53 3.98 -3.71 1.24
N VAL A 54 2.68 -3.45 1.23
CA VAL A 54 1.71 -4.20 0.43
C VAL A 54 1.06 -3.30 -0.62
N GLY A 55 1.12 -3.74 -1.87
CA GLY A 55 0.45 -3.07 -2.99
C GLY A 55 -1.05 -3.31 -2.96
N VAL A 56 -1.82 -2.36 -2.47
CA VAL A 56 -3.30 -2.42 -2.39
C VAL A 56 -3.94 -1.72 -3.58
N GLN A 57 -3.52 -0.52 -3.85
CA GLN A 57 -3.96 0.43 -4.88
C GLN A 57 -5.32 1.08 -4.54
N SER A 58 -6.36 0.32 -4.23
CA SER A 58 -7.68 0.76 -3.78
C SER A 58 -8.36 -0.37 -3.01
N PHE A 59 -9.32 -0.03 -2.16
CA PHE A 59 -10.26 -0.97 -1.55
C PHE A 59 -11.62 -0.97 -2.26
N ASP A 60 -11.81 -0.13 -3.29
CA ASP A 60 -13.03 -0.10 -4.08
C ASP A 60 -13.05 -1.25 -5.10
N ASP A 61 -14.08 -2.08 -5.03
CA ASP A 61 -14.21 -3.25 -5.90
C ASP A 61 -14.34 -2.89 -7.38
N GLY A 62 -14.94 -1.74 -7.70
CA GLY A 62 -15.05 -1.25 -9.07
C GLY A 62 -13.70 -0.88 -9.65
N LEU A 63 -12.86 -0.15 -8.89
CA LEU A 63 -11.49 0.18 -9.29
C LEU A 63 -10.60 -1.07 -9.36
N LEU A 64 -10.73 -2.00 -8.41
CA LEU A 64 -9.99 -3.27 -8.42
C LEU A 64 -10.29 -4.08 -9.68
N LYS A 65 -11.56 -4.13 -10.12
CA LYS A 65 -11.95 -4.79 -11.37
C LYS A 65 -11.37 -4.10 -12.60
N GLN A 66 -11.38 -2.76 -12.65
CA GLN A 66 -10.78 -2.01 -13.75
C GLN A 66 -9.26 -2.21 -13.87
N MET A 67 -8.58 -2.53 -12.76
CA MET A 67 -7.15 -2.78 -12.72
C MET A 67 -6.78 -4.26 -12.88
N ASP A 68 -7.71 -5.15 -13.17
CA ASP A 68 -7.53 -6.61 -13.20
C ASP A 68 -6.97 -7.19 -11.89
N ARG A 69 -7.33 -6.56 -10.76
CA ARG A 69 -6.85 -6.96 -9.42
C ARG A 69 -7.88 -7.72 -8.61
N TYR A 70 -9.16 -7.51 -8.87
CA TYR A 70 -10.26 -8.12 -8.12
C TYR A 70 -10.21 -9.65 -8.15
N GLU A 71 -10.13 -10.25 -9.35
CA GLU A 71 -10.05 -11.70 -9.50
C GLU A 71 -8.71 -12.27 -8.97
N LYS A 72 -7.68 -11.45 -8.98
CA LYS A 72 -6.34 -11.87 -8.56
C LYS A 72 -6.15 -11.83 -7.04
N TYR A 73 -6.69 -10.81 -6.36
CA TYR A 73 -6.38 -10.51 -4.96
C TYR A 73 -7.60 -10.53 -4.04
N GLY A 74 -8.81 -10.62 -4.58
CA GLY A 74 -10.07 -10.57 -3.84
C GLY A 74 -10.67 -9.17 -3.79
N CYS A 75 -11.78 -9.05 -3.07
CA CYS A 75 -12.46 -7.78 -2.85
C CYS A 75 -11.73 -6.90 -1.84
N GLY A 76 -12.08 -5.61 -1.79
CA GLY A 76 -11.47 -4.65 -0.87
C GLY A 76 -11.58 -5.07 0.59
N GLN A 77 -12.69 -5.66 0.99
CA GLN A 77 -12.91 -6.17 2.35
C GLN A 77 -11.92 -7.29 2.70
N GLU A 78 -11.75 -8.28 1.82
CA GLU A 78 -10.81 -9.37 2.02
C GLU A 78 -9.35 -8.87 2.10
N ILE A 79 -8.99 -7.91 1.26
CA ILE A 79 -7.65 -7.29 1.29
C ILE A 79 -7.44 -6.60 2.64
N MET A 80 -8.42 -5.83 3.13
CA MET A 80 -8.33 -5.14 4.41
C MET A 80 -8.17 -6.12 5.58
N GLU A 81 -8.94 -7.20 5.61
CA GLU A 81 -8.86 -8.24 6.64
C GLU A 81 -7.49 -8.91 6.66
N ARG A 82 -6.92 -9.23 5.51
CA ARG A 82 -5.56 -9.76 5.41
C ARG A 82 -4.50 -8.80 5.95
N ILE A 83 -4.65 -7.50 5.72
CA ILE A 83 -3.74 -6.49 6.26
C ILE A 83 -3.88 -6.42 7.78
N GLN A 84 -5.11 -6.43 8.32
CA GLN A 84 -5.36 -6.44 9.76
C GLN A 84 -4.72 -7.65 10.44
N GLU A 85 -4.83 -8.83 9.84
CA GLU A 85 -4.21 -10.07 10.35
C GLU A 85 -2.68 -10.04 10.27
N ALA A 86 -2.12 -9.44 9.22
CA ALA A 86 -0.68 -9.38 8.99
C ALA A 86 0.03 -8.31 9.81
N SER A 87 -0.64 -7.20 10.09
CA SER A 87 -0.05 -6.02 10.73
C SER A 87 0.73 -6.31 12.02
N PRO A 88 0.26 -7.20 12.94
CA PRO A 88 0.97 -7.52 14.18
C PRO A 88 2.30 -8.27 14.00
N TYR A 89 2.58 -8.79 12.82
CA TYR A 89 3.82 -9.54 12.55
C TYR A 89 5.04 -8.63 12.33
N PHE A 90 4.83 -7.34 12.02
CA PHE A 90 5.86 -6.41 11.58
C PHE A 90 5.94 -5.19 12.50
N VAL A 91 7.13 -4.61 12.57
CA VAL A 91 7.35 -3.32 13.26
C VAL A 91 6.58 -2.21 12.53
N SER A 92 6.62 -2.24 11.20
CA SER A 92 5.90 -1.30 10.36
C SER A 92 5.25 -2.03 9.18
N MET A 93 4.00 -1.68 8.89
CA MET A 93 3.29 -2.14 7.71
C MET A 93 2.77 -0.95 6.92
N ASN A 94 3.12 -0.91 5.64
CA ASN A 94 2.74 0.13 4.71
C ASN A 94 1.72 -0.37 3.69
N ALA A 95 0.64 0.37 3.50
CA ALA A 95 -0.29 0.17 2.40
C ALA A 95 0.04 1.16 1.27
N ASP A 96 0.40 0.63 0.11
CA ASP A 96 0.60 1.42 -1.11
C ASP A 96 -0.73 1.59 -1.83
N MET A 97 -1.18 2.83 -1.90
CA MET A 97 -2.42 3.25 -2.53
C MET A 97 -2.14 4.09 -3.77
N ILE A 98 -3.06 4.08 -4.71
CA ILE A 98 -3.04 4.98 -5.87
C ILE A 98 -4.30 5.84 -5.84
N PHE A 99 -4.16 7.12 -6.10
CA PHE A 99 -5.29 8.03 -6.19
C PHE A 99 -5.37 8.72 -7.56
N ASN A 100 -6.50 9.36 -7.82
CA ASN A 100 -6.80 10.05 -9.06
C ASN A 100 -7.02 9.13 -10.27
N PHE A 101 -7.60 7.93 -10.03
CA PHE A 101 -8.14 7.15 -11.13
C PHE A 101 -9.28 7.93 -11.82
N PRO A 102 -9.42 7.84 -13.16
CA PRO A 102 -10.49 8.55 -13.89
C PRO A 102 -11.90 8.32 -13.34
N ALA A 103 -12.21 7.08 -12.92
CA ALA A 103 -13.51 6.71 -12.34
C ALA A 103 -13.61 6.94 -10.82
N GLN A 104 -12.53 7.37 -10.16
CA GLN A 104 -12.52 7.59 -8.72
C GLN A 104 -13.28 8.87 -8.37
N THR A 105 -14.32 8.74 -7.55
CA THR A 105 -15.01 9.87 -6.93
C THR A 105 -14.37 10.26 -5.61
N GLU A 106 -14.77 11.41 -5.05
CA GLU A 106 -14.33 11.81 -3.71
C GLU A 106 -14.77 10.78 -2.66
N ASP A 107 -15.98 10.24 -2.77
CA ASP A 107 -16.49 9.23 -1.84
C ASP A 107 -15.67 7.93 -1.87
N ILE A 108 -15.25 7.49 -3.05
CA ILE A 108 -14.35 6.34 -3.20
C ILE A 108 -13.00 6.63 -2.56
N LEU A 109 -12.43 7.82 -2.79
CA LEU A 109 -11.16 8.23 -2.17
C LEU A 109 -11.27 8.28 -0.64
N ILE A 110 -12.33 8.89 -0.12
CA ILE A 110 -12.57 8.97 1.34
C ILE A 110 -12.70 7.56 1.93
N ASN A 111 -13.46 6.67 1.29
CA ASN A 111 -13.56 5.28 1.73
C ASN A 111 -12.21 4.56 1.73
N ASP A 112 -11.38 4.77 0.72
CA ASP A 112 -10.02 4.21 0.68
C ASP A 112 -9.16 4.68 1.86
N ILE A 113 -9.24 5.98 2.20
CA ILE A 113 -8.52 6.55 3.34
C ILE A 113 -9.02 5.97 4.67
N GLU A 114 -10.33 5.89 4.85
CA GLU A 114 -10.95 5.29 6.04
C GLU A 114 -10.53 3.82 6.22
N ARG A 115 -10.52 3.05 5.13
CA ARG A 115 -10.07 1.65 5.14
C ARG A 115 -8.60 1.51 5.49
N VAL A 116 -7.73 2.40 5.03
CA VAL A 116 -6.33 2.45 5.44
C VAL A 116 -6.21 2.68 6.95
N ILE A 117 -6.97 3.62 7.51
CA ILE A 117 -6.97 3.90 8.94
C ILE A 117 -7.44 2.67 9.74
N GLU A 118 -8.52 2.02 9.31
CA GLU A 118 -9.08 0.82 9.94
C GLU A 118 -8.17 -0.41 9.80
N SER A 119 -7.36 -0.49 8.75
CA SER A 119 -6.50 -1.64 8.46
C SER A 119 -5.41 -1.89 9.51
N GLY A 120 -5.10 -0.89 10.34
CA GLY A 120 -4.03 -0.98 11.33
C GLY A 120 -2.62 -0.73 10.75
N CYS A 121 -2.50 -0.33 9.49
CA CYS A 121 -1.22 0.07 8.91
C CYS A 121 -0.59 1.21 9.70
N THR A 122 0.71 1.12 9.96
CA THR A 122 1.49 2.17 10.63
C THR A 122 2.04 3.20 9.65
N GLN A 123 1.99 2.87 8.37
CA GLN A 123 2.41 3.75 7.28
C GLN A 123 1.48 3.57 6.09
N THR A 124 1.26 4.61 5.32
CA THR A 124 0.59 4.53 4.03
C THR A 124 1.24 5.46 3.02
N THR A 125 1.25 5.04 1.78
CA THR A 125 1.76 5.85 0.68
C THR A 125 0.65 5.98 -0.37
N PHE A 126 0.31 7.22 -0.72
CA PHE A 126 -0.67 7.53 -1.76
C PHE A 126 0.05 8.11 -2.97
N TYR A 127 0.19 7.33 -4.02
CA TYR A 127 0.77 7.79 -5.29
C TYR A 127 -0.31 8.31 -6.23
N PRO A 128 -0.10 9.47 -6.88
CA PRO A 128 -0.99 9.88 -7.95
C PRO A 128 -0.88 8.91 -9.13
N LEU A 129 -2.00 8.62 -9.79
CA LEU A 129 -1.98 7.84 -11.02
C LEU A 129 -1.21 8.59 -12.10
N MET A 130 -0.03 8.08 -12.44
CA MET A 130 0.82 8.65 -13.47
C MET A 130 0.78 7.77 -14.72
N ALA A 131 0.42 8.39 -15.85
CA ALA A 131 0.50 7.77 -17.15
C ALA A 131 1.77 8.26 -17.87
N SER A 132 2.69 7.36 -18.16
CA SER A 132 3.78 7.72 -19.10
C SER A 132 3.19 7.96 -20.50
N PRO A 133 3.78 8.83 -21.33
CA PRO A 133 3.29 9.10 -22.68
C PRO A 133 3.12 7.86 -23.56
N SER A 134 3.89 6.82 -23.30
CA SER A 134 3.80 5.53 -23.99
C SER A 134 2.60 4.67 -23.54
N VAL A 135 2.16 4.85 -22.29
CA VAL A 135 1.08 4.07 -21.67
C VAL A 135 -0.25 4.86 -21.66
N GLU A 136 -0.19 6.19 -21.77
CA GLU A 136 -1.35 7.09 -21.70
C GLU A 136 -2.47 6.68 -22.67
N ARG A 137 -2.13 6.32 -23.90
CA ARG A 137 -3.11 5.87 -24.91
C ARG A 137 -3.75 4.52 -24.54
N SER A 138 -3.03 3.63 -23.89
CA SER A 138 -3.55 2.36 -23.42
C SER A 138 -4.43 2.56 -22.18
N LEU A 139 -3.97 3.34 -21.21
CA LEU A 139 -4.73 3.70 -20.02
C LEU A 139 -6.03 4.42 -20.36
N ALA A 140 -5.99 5.38 -21.31
CA ALA A 140 -7.17 6.11 -21.74
C ALA A 140 -8.26 5.21 -22.37
N ARG A 141 -7.88 4.04 -22.91
CA ARG A 141 -8.83 3.06 -23.46
C ARG A 141 -9.42 2.13 -22.39
N THR A 142 -8.66 1.84 -21.33
CA THR A 142 -9.04 0.85 -20.31
C THR A 142 -9.65 1.50 -19.07
N VAL A 143 -9.05 2.58 -18.57
CA VAL A 143 -9.47 3.24 -17.31
C VAL A 143 -9.97 4.67 -17.52
N GLY A 144 -9.85 5.24 -18.71
CA GLY A 144 -10.25 6.62 -19.00
C GLY A 144 -9.08 7.62 -18.94
N LYS A 145 -9.39 8.90 -19.28
CA LYS A 145 -8.41 9.97 -19.30
C LYS A 145 -8.16 10.52 -17.88
N VAL A 146 -6.90 10.62 -17.50
CA VAL A 146 -6.51 11.20 -16.20
C VAL A 146 -6.78 12.70 -16.16
N ASP A 147 -7.43 13.17 -15.10
CA ASP A 147 -7.66 14.59 -14.83
C ASP A 147 -6.59 15.11 -13.84
N TYR A 148 -5.55 15.68 -14.38
CA TYR A 148 -4.45 16.23 -13.56
C TYR A 148 -4.85 17.48 -12.76
N ALA A 149 -5.90 18.20 -13.15
CA ALA A 149 -6.38 19.34 -12.38
C ALA A 149 -7.05 18.92 -11.07
N ARG A 150 -7.60 17.69 -11.02
CA ARG A 150 -8.22 17.10 -9.83
C ARG A 150 -7.19 16.54 -8.85
N GLU A 151 -5.98 16.24 -9.29
CA GLU A 151 -4.93 15.61 -8.49
C GLU A 151 -4.64 16.39 -7.20
N GLN A 152 -4.48 17.71 -7.30
CA GLN A 152 -4.23 18.56 -6.15
C GLN A 152 -5.36 18.50 -5.12
N LYS A 153 -6.61 18.58 -5.58
CA LYS A 153 -7.79 18.50 -4.70
C LYS A 153 -7.84 17.16 -3.95
N PHE A 154 -7.57 16.07 -4.65
CA PHE A 154 -7.55 14.73 -4.03
C PHE A 154 -6.42 14.59 -3.02
N TYR A 155 -5.25 15.14 -3.31
CA TYR A 155 -4.15 15.16 -2.37
C TYR A 155 -4.46 15.99 -1.09
N GLU A 156 -5.15 17.12 -1.24
CA GLU A 156 -5.62 17.92 -0.11
C GLU A 156 -6.59 17.13 0.78
N ILE A 157 -7.52 16.38 0.20
CA ILE A 157 -8.43 15.49 0.95
C ILE A 157 -7.65 14.40 1.70
N ILE A 158 -6.68 13.75 1.06
CA ILE A 158 -5.84 12.73 1.70
C ILE A 158 -5.09 13.33 2.89
N SER A 159 -4.44 14.46 2.69
CA SER A 159 -3.67 15.14 3.72
C SER A 159 -4.55 15.58 4.90
N GLU A 160 -5.70 16.17 4.62
CA GLU A 160 -6.63 16.62 5.66
C GLU A 160 -7.18 15.46 6.50
N LEU A 161 -7.61 14.38 5.88
CA LEU A 161 -8.16 13.23 6.60
C LEU A 161 -7.11 12.46 7.41
N LEU A 162 -5.88 12.37 6.92
CA LEU A 162 -4.82 11.65 7.63
C LEU A 162 -4.14 12.50 8.71
N THR A 163 -3.91 13.80 8.45
CA THR A 163 -3.10 14.65 9.33
C THR A 163 -3.86 15.79 10.01
N GLY A 164 -5.14 15.99 9.65
CA GLY A 164 -5.95 17.10 10.15
C GLY A 164 -6.53 16.85 11.54
N ASP A 165 -6.94 17.95 12.18
CA ASP A 165 -7.65 17.95 13.46
C ASP A 165 -9.11 17.45 13.29
N PRO A 166 -9.71 16.89 14.36
CA PRO A 166 -9.16 16.72 15.72
C PRO A 166 -8.36 15.42 15.91
N LEU A 167 -8.37 14.49 14.96
CA LEU A 167 -7.82 13.15 15.17
C LEU A 167 -6.30 13.08 14.98
N HIS A 168 -5.77 13.84 14.00
CA HIS A 168 -4.34 13.93 13.68
C HIS A 168 -3.62 12.57 13.83
N LEU A 169 -4.13 11.56 13.10
CA LEU A 169 -3.71 10.16 13.27
C LEU A 169 -2.35 9.89 12.65
N PHE A 170 -2.01 10.61 11.58
CA PHE A 170 -0.78 10.46 10.82
C PHE A 170 -0.02 11.79 10.73
N GLU A 171 1.24 11.71 10.37
CA GLU A 171 2.10 12.84 10.03
C GLU A 171 2.78 12.59 8.67
N HIS A 172 3.18 13.65 7.99
CA HIS A 172 3.90 13.54 6.73
C HIS A 172 5.29 12.91 6.93
N GLY A 173 5.55 11.78 6.28
CA GLY A 173 6.88 11.18 6.18
C GLY A 173 7.64 11.65 4.95
N SER A 174 6.93 11.84 3.84
CA SER A 174 7.43 12.40 2.58
C SER A 174 6.28 13.04 1.80
N ALA A 175 6.53 13.42 0.54
CA ALA A 175 5.48 13.99 -0.31
C ALA A 175 4.24 13.08 -0.45
N TRP A 176 4.44 11.78 -0.47
CA TRP A 176 3.35 10.79 -0.70
C TRP A 176 3.16 9.82 0.45
N THR A 177 4.04 9.83 1.47
CA THR A 177 4.04 8.88 2.57
C THR A 177 3.58 9.54 3.87
N PHE A 178 2.72 8.85 4.58
CA PHE A 178 2.16 9.26 5.86
C PHE A 178 2.45 8.19 6.90
N ASN A 179 3.02 8.60 8.03
CA ASN A 179 3.37 7.73 9.15
C ASN A 179 2.36 7.90 10.28
N LYS A 180 1.88 6.81 10.84
CA LYS A 180 0.99 6.85 11.99
C LYS A 180 1.75 7.39 13.20
N ARG A 181 1.18 8.35 13.89
CA ARG A 181 1.78 8.97 15.06
C ARG A 181 1.89 7.99 16.22
N ASN A 182 2.93 8.14 17.03
CA ASN A 182 3.22 7.30 18.20
C ASN A 182 3.47 5.83 17.86
N THR A 183 3.96 5.54 16.66
CA THR A 183 4.42 4.21 16.24
C THR A 183 5.89 4.28 15.81
N SER A 184 6.55 3.11 15.75
CA SER A 184 7.92 2.98 15.24
C SER A 184 7.90 2.82 13.72
N ALA A 185 7.27 3.76 13.02
CA ALA A 185 7.21 3.72 11.56
C ALA A 185 8.45 4.31 10.92
#